data_fa7b554bc4906ecca1afb0e3a3610c01
#
_entry.id   fa7b554bc4906ecca1afb0e3a3610c01
#
_cell.length_a   1.000
_cell.length_b   1.000
_cell.length_c   1.000
_cell.angle_alpha   90.00
_cell.angle_beta   90.00
_cell.angle_gamma   90.00
#
_symmetry.space_group_name_H-M   'P 1'
#
loop_
_entity.id
_entity.type
_entity.pdbx_description
1 polymer ?
#
loop_
_entity_poly.entity_id
_entity_poly.type
_entity_poly.pdbx_seq_one_letter_code
_entity_poly.pdbx_strand_id
1 'polypeptide(L)'
;LMVLVTVGTVAQKDIGLYASQQKYFSSYFFFIGPLPLPGGRVVLALMLINLVSMMFKQNLWKMKKIGVIVVHLGGIMLLVGAGLTAVFSSEGSMVIEEGSKSNTIDDYHITELAIINVSDSNYDQYTVFGQPLFKSGNNLMHGDLDFDITILDYMDNATLEPIQGSSSIGFK
;
A
#
# COMPACT_ATOMS: atom_id res chain seq x y z
N LEU A 1 -6.43 14.67 -14.21
CA LEU A 1 -6.86 14.01 -12.97
C LEU A 1 -8.10 13.16 -13.19
N MET A 2 -9.21 13.70 -13.74
CA MET A 2 -10.48 12.92 -13.94
C MET A 2 -10.26 11.62 -14.71
N VAL A 3 -9.52 11.63 -15.82
CA VAL A 3 -9.21 10.41 -16.59
C VAL A 3 -8.48 9.38 -15.72
N LEU A 4 -7.49 9.82 -14.94
CA LEU A 4 -6.75 8.94 -14.03
C LEU A 4 -7.68 8.30 -12.98
N VAL A 5 -8.56 9.11 -12.36
CA VAL A 5 -9.55 8.62 -11.38
C VAL A 5 -10.49 7.61 -12.03
N THR A 6 -11.01 7.91 -13.22
CA THR A 6 -11.90 7.00 -13.94
C THR A 6 -11.22 5.66 -14.26
N VAL A 7 -10.01 5.70 -14.82
CA VAL A 7 -9.24 4.48 -15.15
C VAL A 7 -8.95 3.67 -13.89
N GLY A 8 -8.46 4.32 -12.82
CA GLY A 8 -8.19 3.65 -11.54
C GLY A 8 -9.43 3.04 -10.92
N THR A 9 -10.58 3.74 -10.95
CA THR A 9 -11.85 3.23 -10.41
C THR A 9 -12.37 2.03 -11.21
N VAL A 10 -12.29 2.07 -12.53
CA VAL A 10 -12.70 0.92 -13.37
C VAL A 10 -11.79 -0.29 -13.11
N ALA A 11 -10.48 -0.06 -13.01
CA ALA A 11 -9.50 -1.12 -12.77
C ALA A 11 -9.69 -1.81 -11.41
N GLN A 12 -10.27 -1.14 -10.40
CA GLN A 12 -10.54 -1.74 -9.09
C GLN A 12 -11.39 -3.00 -9.17
N LYS A 13 -12.27 -3.09 -10.16
CA LYS A 13 -13.13 -4.27 -10.35
C LYS A 13 -12.32 -5.53 -10.64
N ASP A 14 -11.21 -5.39 -11.39
CA ASP A 14 -10.44 -6.52 -11.87
C ASP A 14 -9.23 -6.84 -10.98
N ILE A 15 -8.55 -5.81 -10.45
CA ILE A 15 -7.31 -5.97 -9.70
C ILE A 15 -7.45 -5.65 -8.19
N GLY A 16 -8.63 -5.25 -7.74
CA GLY A 16 -8.90 -4.86 -6.37
C GLY A 16 -8.51 -3.42 -6.04
N LEU A 17 -8.99 -2.93 -4.90
CA LEU A 17 -8.81 -1.53 -4.47
C LEU A 17 -7.34 -1.18 -4.25
N TYR A 18 -6.63 -1.99 -3.47
CA TYR A 18 -5.25 -1.72 -3.08
C TYR A 18 -4.29 -1.72 -4.28
N ALA A 19 -4.35 -2.76 -5.12
CA ALA A 19 -3.50 -2.85 -6.31
C ALA A 19 -3.78 -1.72 -7.31
N SER A 20 -5.05 -1.31 -7.46
CA SER A 20 -5.42 -0.15 -8.27
C SER A 20 -4.86 1.15 -7.69
N GLN A 21 -4.94 1.33 -6.37
CA GLN A 21 -4.40 2.50 -5.69
C GLN A 21 -2.89 2.61 -5.88
N GLN A 22 -2.17 1.51 -5.70
CA GLN A 22 -0.71 1.48 -5.90
C GLN A 22 -0.32 1.76 -7.34
N LYS A 23 -0.99 1.10 -8.30
CA LYS A 23 -0.65 1.19 -9.72
C LYS A 23 -0.93 2.55 -10.34
N TYR A 24 -2.08 3.16 -10.02
CA TYR A 24 -2.54 4.39 -10.69
C TYR A 24 -2.31 5.65 -9.85
N PHE A 25 -2.55 5.59 -8.55
CA PHE A 25 -2.52 6.79 -7.69
C PHE A 25 -1.20 6.99 -6.97
N SER A 26 -0.58 5.91 -6.49
CA SER A 26 0.70 5.97 -5.76
C SER A 26 1.93 5.85 -6.65
N SER A 27 1.76 5.62 -7.94
CA SER A 27 2.86 5.54 -8.91
C SER A 27 3.26 6.92 -9.47
N TYR A 28 4.47 7.00 -9.97
CA TYR A 28 4.91 8.15 -10.79
C TYR A 28 4.44 8.00 -12.23
N PHE A 29 4.56 6.80 -12.79
CA PHE A 29 4.11 6.47 -14.13
C PHE A 29 3.46 5.10 -14.12
N PHE A 30 2.48 4.90 -14.97
CA PHE A 30 1.90 3.59 -15.23
C PHE A 30 1.76 3.39 -16.74
N PHE A 31 1.62 2.14 -17.15
CA PHE A 31 1.57 1.77 -18.56
C PHE A 31 0.19 1.26 -18.93
N ILE A 32 -0.31 1.74 -20.09
CA ILE A 32 -1.45 1.14 -20.78
C ILE A 32 -0.93 0.65 -22.13
N GLY A 33 -0.69 -0.67 -22.22
CA GLY A 33 0.06 -1.24 -23.33
C GLY A 33 1.48 -0.65 -23.38
N PRO A 34 1.97 -0.17 -24.54
CA PRO A 34 3.29 0.43 -24.68
C PRO A 34 3.35 1.90 -24.23
N LEU A 35 2.21 2.53 -23.90
CA LEU A 35 2.13 3.98 -23.62
C LEU A 35 2.35 4.27 -22.12
N PRO A 36 3.42 5.00 -21.75
CA PRO A 36 3.60 5.49 -20.37
C PRO A 36 2.69 6.69 -20.11
N LEU A 37 1.92 6.63 -19.04
CA LEU A 37 1.05 7.70 -18.59
C LEU A 37 1.49 8.19 -17.20
N PRO A 38 1.28 9.49 -16.89
CA PRO A 38 1.61 10.02 -15.58
C PRO A 38 0.68 9.45 -14.51
N GLY A 39 1.27 8.90 -13.48
CA GLY A 39 0.56 8.41 -12.29
C GLY A 39 0.10 9.56 -11.37
N GLY A 40 -0.61 9.20 -10.32
CA GLY A 40 -1.22 10.15 -9.40
C GLY A 40 -0.22 11.12 -8.77
N ARG A 41 0.95 10.64 -8.37
CA ARG A 41 2.01 11.51 -7.80
C ARG A 41 2.44 12.61 -8.74
N VAL A 42 2.67 12.30 -10.01
CA VAL A 42 3.06 13.30 -11.02
C VAL A 42 1.93 14.27 -11.29
N VAL A 43 0.69 13.78 -11.43
CA VAL A 43 -0.48 14.63 -11.67
C VAL A 43 -0.70 15.59 -10.51
N LEU A 44 -0.62 15.14 -9.25
CA LEU A 44 -0.77 15.98 -8.07
C LEU A 44 0.37 17.01 -7.95
N ALA A 45 1.60 16.63 -8.25
CA ALA A 45 2.74 17.56 -8.28
C ALA A 45 2.55 18.65 -9.33
N LEU A 46 2.10 18.30 -10.53
CA LEU A 46 1.80 19.26 -11.59
C LEU A 46 0.65 20.22 -11.20
N MET A 47 -0.39 19.69 -10.53
CA MET A 47 -1.48 20.53 -10.01
C MET A 47 -0.97 21.49 -8.94
N LEU A 48 -0.11 21.07 -8.02
CA LEU A 48 0.50 21.91 -7.00
C LEU A 48 1.33 23.03 -7.65
N ILE A 49 2.20 22.69 -8.61
CA ILE A 49 3.00 23.67 -9.37
C ILE A 49 2.09 24.67 -10.08
N ASN A 50 1.02 24.21 -10.70
CA ASN A 50 0.06 25.09 -11.38
C ASN A 50 -0.63 26.06 -10.41
N LEU A 51 -1.10 25.57 -9.26
CA LEU A 51 -1.73 26.40 -8.23
C LEU A 51 -0.77 27.47 -7.69
N VAL A 52 0.46 27.10 -7.37
CA VAL A 52 1.50 28.02 -6.90
C VAL A 52 1.83 29.05 -7.97
N SER A 53 2.03 28.61 -9.22
CA SER A 53 2.34 29.50 -10.35
C SER A 53 1.24 30.51 -10.60
N MET A 54 -0.03 30.12 -10.47
CA MET A 54 -1.17 31.05 -10.59
C MET A 54 -1.16 32.15 -9.54
N MET A 55 -0.75 31.85 -8.31
CA MET A 55 -0.64 32.89 -7.25
C MET A 55 0.36 33.96 -7.60
N PHE A 56 1.49 33.63 -8.21
CA PHE A 56 2.51 34.59 -8.61
C PHE A 56 2.13 35.33 -9.89
N LYS A 57 1.64 34.65 -10.92
CA LYS A 57 1.35 35.21 -12.22
C LYS A 57 0.21 36.25 -12.20
N GLN A 58 -0.86 36.01 -11.44
CA GLN A 58 -2.04 36.85 -11.43
C GLN A 58 -1.96 38.03 -10.45
N ASN A 59 -0.81 38.23 -9.80
CA ASN A 59 -0.65 39.31 -8.81
C ASN A 59 -1.82 39.32 -7.80
N LEU A 60 -2.13 38.15 -7.25
CA LEU A 60 -3.27 37.91 -6.35
C LEU A 60 -3.12 38.58 -4.99
N TRP A 61 -1.93 39.06 -4.66
CA TRP A 61 -1.59 39.65 -3.36
C TRP A 61 -2.28 41.01 -3.08
N LYS A 62 -3.21 41.42 -3.94
CA LYS A 62 -4.02 42.62 -3.70
C LYS A 62 -5.17 42.29 -2.76
N MET A 63 -5.40 43.17 -1.76
CA MET A 63 -6.46 43.01 -0.75
C MET A 63 -7.86 42.75 -1.34
N LYS A 64 -8.15 43.30 -2.55
CA LYS A 64 -9.42 43.07 -3.25
C LYS A 64 -9.65 41.60 -3.70
N LYS A 65 -8.59 40.73 -3.67
CA LYS A 65 -8.66 39.33 -4.12
C LYS A 65 -8.43 38.34 -2.98
N ILE A 66 -8.59 38.76 -1.74
CA ILE A 66 -8.29 37.91 -0.56
C ILE A 66 -9.04 36.58 -0.58
N GLY A 67 -10.30 36.53 -1.02
CA GLY A 67 -11.06 35.27 -1.13
C GLY A 67 -10.42 34.27 -2.09
N VAL A 68 -9.89 34.76 -3.22
CA VAL A 68 -9.17 33.89 -4.18
C VAL A 68 -7.86 33.36 -3.58
N ILE A 69 -7.13 34.22 -2.84
CA ILE A 69 -5.91 33.81 -2.13
C ILE A 69 -6.22 32.66 -1.13
N VAL A 70 -7.26 32.85 -0.31
CA VAL A 70 -7.65 31.85 0.70
C VAL A 70 -7.99 30.49 0.06
N VAL A 71 -8.76 30.49 -1.04
CA VAL A 71 -9.12 29.25 -1.75
C VAL A 71 -7.88 28.56 -2.33
N HIS A 72 -6.98 29.32 -2.97
CA HIS A 72 -5.74 28.75 -3.53
C HIS A 72 -4.81 28.23 -2.43
N LEU A 73 -4.66 28.96 -1.35
CA LEU A 73 -3.86 28.52 -0.20
C LEU A 73 -4.43 27.25 0.43
N GLY A 74 -5.77 27.18 0.59
CA GLY A 74 -6.45 25.96 1.04
C GLY A 74 -6.18 24.77 0.13
N GLY A 75 -6.28 24.94 -1.19
CA GLY A 75 -5.94 23.90 -2.17
C GLY A 75 -4.48 23.45 -2.10
N ILE A 76 -3.54 24.39 -1.95
CA ILE A 76 -2.12 24.09 -1.76
C ILE A 76 -1.91 23.28 -0.47
N MET A 77 -2.50 23.71 0.64
CA MET A 77 -2.38 23.00 1.93
C MET A 77 -2.94 21.57 1.86
N LEU A 78 -4.07 21.37 1.17
CA LEU A 78 -4.64 20.04 0.96
C LEU A 78 -3.70 19.14 0.14
N LEU A 79 -3.13 19.64 -0.96
CA LEU A 79 -2.21 18.87 -1.79
C LEU A 79 -0.91 18.55 -1.06
N VAL A 80 -0.35 19.49 -0.31
CA VAL A 80 0.84 19.28 0.51
C VAL A 80 0.55 18.29 1.62
N GLY A 81 -0.57 18.43 2.33
CA GLY A 81 -1.00 17.50 3.38
C GLY A 81 -1.18 16.08 2.85
N ALA A 82 -1.87 15.92 1.70
CA ALA A 82 -2.00 14.63 1.05
C ALA A 82 -0.64 14.02 0.65
N GLY A 83 0.29 14.85 0.16
CA GLY A 83 1.66 14.42 -0.14
C GLY A 83 2.43 13.95 1.10
N LEU A 84 2.34 14.69 2.20
CA LEU A 84 2.95 14.32 3.47
C LEU A 84 2.37 13.01 4.01
N THR A 85 1.05 12.88 4.01
CA THR A 85 0.38 11.63 4.40
C THR A 85 0.86 10.45 3.54
N ALA A 86 0.91 10.61 2.22
CA ALA A 86 1.37 9.54 1.33
C ALA A 86 2.83 9.07 1.56
N VAL A 87 3.65 9.91 2.20
CA VAL A 87 5.07 9.59 2.48
C VAL A 87 5.26 9.07 3.90
N PHE A 88 4.54 9.63 4.86
CA PHE A 88 4.79 9.39 6.29
C PHE A 88 3.73 8.56 6.99
N SER A 89 2.58 8.27 6.37
CA SER A 89 1.56 7.44 7.01
C SER A 89 1.95 5.97 6.99
N SER A 90 1.62 5.29 8.07
CA SER A 90 1.60 3.83 8.18
C SER A 90 0.21 3.45 8.68
N GLU A 91 -0.38 2.45 8.07
CA GLU A 91 -1.73 1.99 8.39
C GLU A 91 -1.66 0.56 8.94
N GLY A 92 -2.29 0.33 10.06
CA GLY A 92 -2.40 -0.98 10.66
C GLY A 92 -3.73 -1.15 11.39
N SER A 93 -4.10 -2.37 11.67
CA SER A 93 -5.28 -2.74 12.41
C SER A 93 -4.94 -3.41 13.72
N MET A 94 -5.68 -3.08 14.75
CA MET A 94 -5.59 -3.75 16.04
C MET A 94 -6.94 -4.40 16.34
N VAL A 95 -6.96 -5.72 16.44
CA VAL A 95 -8.16 -6.47 16.85
C VAL A 95 -8.06 -6.75 18.33
N ILE A 96 -9.05 -6.29 19.10
CA ILE A 96 -9.13 -6.49 20.54
C ILE A 96 -10.46 -7.17 20.84
N GLU A 97 -10.42 -8.38 21.39
CA GLU A 97 -11.61 -9.08 21.86
C GLU A 97 -12.16 -8.43 23.11
N GLU A 98 -13.46 -8.53 23.33
CA GLU A 98 -14.12 -7.95 24.50
C GLU A 98 -13.53 -8.51 25.81
N GLY A 99 -13.06 -7.61 26.68
CA GLY A 99 -12.39 -7.96 27.93
C GLY A 99 -10.90 -8.30 27.83
N SER A 100 -10.34 -8.31 26.63
CA SER A 100 -8.91 -8.59 26.36
C SER A 100 -8.10 -7.32 26.22
N LYS A 101 -6.78 -7.47 26.10
CA LYS A 101 -5.82 -6.40 25.79
C LYS A 101 -4.91 -6.87 24.66
N SER A 102 -4.56 -5.97 23.76
CA SER A 102 -3.56 -6.21 22.72
C SER A 102 -2.54 -5.09 22.72
N ASN A 103 -1.30 -5.41 22.39
CA ASN A 103 -0.20 -4.48 22.13
C ASN A 103 0.40 -4.69 20.73
N THR A 104 -0.26 -5.49 19.88
CA THR A 104 0.15 -5.79 18.53
C THR A 104 -0.74 -5.06 17.53
N ILE A 105 -0.15 -4.57 16.44
CA ILE A 105 -0.83 -3.96 15.31
C ILE A 105 -0.50 -4.80 14.09
N ASP A 106 -1.52 -5.25 13.41
CA ASP A 106 -1.37 -6.03 12.17
C ASP A 106 -1.40 -5.09 10.97
N ASP A 107 -0.39 -5.19 10.11
CA ASP A 107 -0.36 -4.49 8.82
C ASP A 107 -1.01 -5.39 7.75
N TYR A 108 -2.07 -4.89 7.11
CA TYR A 108 -2.78 -5.64 6.07
C TYR A 108 -1.99 -5.85 4.77
N HIS A 109 -0.89 -5.13 4.61
CA HIS A 109 -0.14 -5.07 3.36
C HIS A 109 1.19 -5.78 3.43
N ILE A 110 1.58 -6.20 4.63
CA ILE A 110 2.83 -6.91 4.88
C ILE A 110 2.49 -8.33 5.31
N THR A 111 3.00 -9.30 4.58
CA THR A 111 2.89 -10.71 4.94
C THR A 111 4.14 -11.15 5.66
N GLU A 112 3.97 -11.84 6.76
CA GLU A 112 5.06 -12.39 7.57
C GLU A 112 4.82 -13.88 7.81
N LEU A 113 5.89 -14.64 7.86
CA LEU A 113 5.88 -16.03 8.32
C LEU A 113 6.37 -16.04 9.76
N ALA A 114 5.46 -16.24 10.69
CA ALA A 114 5.77 -16.40 12.10
C ALA A 114 5.80 -17.86 12.49
N ILE A 115 6.90 -18.30 13.08
CA ILE A 115 7.06 -19.64 13.68
C ILE A 115 7.03 -19.45 15.17
N ILE A 116 6.10 -20.13 15.82
CA ILE A 116 5.86 -19.99 17.25
C ILE A 116 6.32 -21.27 17.94
N ASN A 117 7.31 -21.13 18.82
CA ASN A 117 7.73 -22.20 19.70
C ASN A 117 6.97 -22.08 21.04
N VAL A 118 6.08 -23.01 21.29
CA VAL A 118 5.22 -23.07 22.48
C VAL A 118 5.74 -24.09 23.53
N SER A 119 7.02 -24.47 23.46
CA SER A 119 7.59 -25.49 24.34
C SER A 119 7.78 -25.03 25.78
N ASP A 120 7.92 -23.71 26.02
CA ASP A 120 7.98 -23.12 27.36
C ASP A 120 6.56 -22.77 27.84
N SER A 121 6.22 -23.11 29.08
CA SER A 121 4.90 -22.82 29.64
C SER A 121 4.71 -21.38 30.10
N ASN A 122 5.77 -20.57 30.14
CA ASN A 122 5.73 -19.19 30.64
C ASN A 122 5.73 -18.13 29.53
N TYR A 123 6.26 -18.47 28.33
CA TYR A 123 6.33 -17.55 27.19
C TYR A 123 6.37 -18.32 25.87
N ASP A 124 5.82 -17.70 24.83
CA ASP A 124 5.94 -18.14 23.45
C ASP A 124 7.09 -17.42 22.79
N GLN A 125 7.94 -18.17 22.09
CA GLN A 125 9.04 -17.60 21.31
C GLN A 125 8.63 -17.48 19.86
N TYR A 126 8.71 -16.26 19.30
CA TYR A 126 8.36 -15.95 17.92
C TYR A 126 9.61 -15.76 17.08
N THR A 127 9.75 -16.50 15.99
CA THR A 127 10.73 -16.26 14.93
C THR A 127 9.97 -15.78 13.69
N VAL A 128 10.23 -14.55 13.25
CA VAL A 128 9.44 -13.90 12.18
C VAL A 128 10.33 -13.61 10.98
N PHE A 129 9.86 -14.02 9.80
CA PHE A 129 10.48 -13.73 8.52
C PHE A 129 9.56 -12.80 7.70
N GLY A 130 10.11 -11.68 7.24
CA GLY A 130 9.34 -10.71 6.45
C GLY A 130 9.21 -11.08 4.97
N GLN A 131 8.14 -10.62 4.34
CA GLN A 131 7.80 -10.85 2.93
C GLN A 131 8.94 -10.69 1.91
N PRO A 132 9.90 -9.75 2.03
CA PRO A 132 11.00 -9.62 1.08
C PRO A 132 11.87 -10.87 0.93
N LEU A 133 11.83 -11.78 1.91
CA LEU A 133 12.55 -13.05 1.91
C LEU A 133 11.81 -14.17 1.18
N PHE A 134 10.52 -13.99 0.83
CA PHE A 134 9.68 -15.02 0.20
C PHE A 134 9.91 -15.07 -1.31
N LYS A 135 11.13 -15.43 -1.68
CA LYS A 135 11.49 -15.67 -3.08
C LYS A 135 11.69 -17.17 -3.29
N SER A 136 11.20 -17.68 -4.41
CA SER A 136 11.37 -19.09 -4.79
C SER A 136 12.85 -19.49 -4.73
N GLY A 137 13.12 -20.59 -4.05
CA GLY A 137 14.47 -21.11 -3.83
C GLY A 137 15.23 -20.47 -2.67
N ASN A 138 14.66 -19.50 -1.96
CA ASN A 138 15.31 -18.89 -0.80
C ASN A 138 15.22 -19.83 0.43
N ASN A 139 16.32 -19.89 1.17
CA ASN A 139 16.38 -20.60 2.45
C ASN A 139 16.27 -19.59 3.60
N LEU A 140 15.31 -19.82 4.47
CA LEU A 140 15.13 -19.05 5.70
C LEU A 140 15.82 -19.79 6.83
N MET A 141 16.85 -19.21 7.40
CA MET A 141 17.60 -19.76 8.53
C MET A 141 17.58 -18.76 9.67
N HIS A 142 17.38 -19.25 10.89
CA HIS A 142 17.48 -18.46 12.11
C HIS A 142 18.10 -19.29 13.22
N GLY A 143 18.93 -18.69 14.07
CA GLY A 143 19.66 -19.40 15.12
C GLY A 143 18.79 -20.09 16.18
N ASP A 144 17.53 -19.67 16.28
CA ASP A 144 16.54 -20.23 17.22
C ASP A 144 15.72 -21.38 16.62
N LEU A 145 15.97 -21.74 15.35
CA LEU A 145 15.31 -22.85 14.67
C LEU A 145 16.28 -24.00 14.45
N ASP A 146 15.89 -25.20 14.83
CA ASP A 146 16.66 -26.44 14.61
C ASP A 146 16.49 -26.99 13.18
N PHE A 147 15.82 -26.26 12.30
CA PHE A 147 15.52 -26.65 10.91
C PHE A 147 15.57 -25.45 9.97
N ASP A 148 15.85 -25.72 8.71
CA ASP A 148 15.83 -24.74 7.62
C ASP A 148 14.51 -24.80 6.86
N ILE A 149 14.03 -23.63 6.40
CA ILE A 149 12.82 -23.52 5.60
C ILE A 149 13.21 -23.08 4.20
N THR A 150 12.87 -23.89 3.20
CA THR A 150 13.05 -23.50 1.81
C THR A 150 11.73 -23.02 1.22
N ILE A 151 11.68 -21.82 0.71
CA ILE A 151 10.52 -21.29 0.00
C ILE A 151 10.48 -21.91 -1.39
N LEU A 152 9.52 -22.81 -1.63
CA LEU A 152 9.33 -23.43 -2.93
C LEU A 152 8.67 -22.47 -3.90
N ASP A 153 7.59 -21.82 -3.47
CA ASP A 153 6.86 -20.83 -4.25
C ASP A 153 6.13 -19.86 -3.32
N TYR A 154 5.93 -18.63 -3.77
CA TYR A 154 5.18 -17.61 -3.07
C TYR A 154 4.25 -16.87 -4.05
N MET A 155 2.99 -16.80 -3.70
CA MET A 155 1.95 -16.15 -4.49
C MET A 155 1.31 -15.04 -3.66
N ASP A 156 1.44 -13.79 -4.09
CA ASP A 156 0.85 -12.63 -3.42
C ASP A 156 -0.69 -12.70 -3.34
N ASN A 157 -1.31 -13.30 -4.35
CA ASN A 157 -2.75 -13.51 -4.42
C ASN A 157 -3.02 -14.94 -4.91
N ALA A 158 -3.52 -15.79 -4.05
CA ALA A 158 -3.87 -17.16 -4.38
C ALA A 158 -5.32 -17.46 -3.99
N THR A 159 -6.05 -18.15 -4.87
CA THR A 159 -7.37 -18.68 -4.58
C THR A 159 -7.27 -20.20 -4.52
N LEU A 160 -7.88 -20.78 -3.50
CA LEU A 160 -7.97 -22.24 -3.37
C LEU A 160 -9.11 -22.73 -4.27
N GLU A 161 -8.78 -23.54 -5.26
CA GLU A 161 -9.78 -24.21 -6.11
C GLU A 161 -9.71 -25.73 -5.86
N PRO A 162 -10.85 -26.40 -5.65
CA PRO A 162 -10.88 -27.85 -5.54
C PRO A 162 -10.55 -28.47 -6.90
N ILE A 163 -9.57 -29.36 -6.94
CA ILE A 163 -9.24 -30.12 -8.15
C ILE A 163 -10.33 -31.20 -8.33
N GLN A 164 -11.06 -31.14 -9.44
CA GLN A 164 -12.07 -32.15 -9.77
C GLN A 164 -11.42 -33.53 -9.91
N GLY A 165 -11.86 -34.49 -9.07
CA GLY A 165 -11.40 -35.88 -9.08
C GLY A 165 -10.19 -36.17 -8.21
N SER A 166 -9.72 -35.25 -7.41
CA SER A 166 -8.63 -35.46 -6.44
C SER A 166 -9.04 -34.93 -5.06
N SER A 167 -8.62 -35.59 -4.01
CA SER A 167 -8.77 -35.08 -2.63
C SER A 167 -7.71 -34.01 -2.27
N SER A 168 -6.89 -33.60 -3.22
CA SER A 168 -5.89 -32.55 -3.05
C SER A 168 -6.45 -31.18 -3.46
N ILE A 169 -6.00 -30.14 -2.77
CA ILE A 169 -6.32 -28.74 -3.05
C ILE A 169 -5.16 -28.16 -3.86
N GLY A 170 -5.47 -27.57 -5.01
CA GLY A 170 -4.49 -26.84 -5.81
C GLY A 170 -4.57 -25.34 -5.59
N PHE A 171 -3.45 -24.66 -5.81
CA PHE A 171 -3.37 -23.19 -5.83
C PHE A 171 -3.35 -22.70 -7.28
N LYS A 172 -4.01 -21.58 -7.54
CA LYS A 172 -4.01 -20.90 -8.83
C LYS A 172 -3.65 -19.43 -8.66
#